data_d3b7515b827cd1ce8d17b2e93c4ea481
#
_entry.id   d3b7515b827cd1ce8d17b2e93c4ea481
#
_cell.length_a   1.000
_cell.length_b   1.000
_cell.length_c   1.000
_cell.angle_alpha   90.00
_cell.angle_beta   90.00
_cell.angle_gamma   90.00
#
_symmetry.space_group_name_H-M   'P 1'
#
loop_
_entity.id
_entity.type
_entity.pdbx_description
1 polymer ?
#
loop_
_entity_poly.entity_id
_entity_poly.type
_entity_poly.pdbx_seq_one_letter_code
_entity_poly.pdbx_strand_id
1 'polypeptide(L)'
;RYSANDVVLHTAPSWMPEERRAWASWNYRREAAQAPGAPLTLTYHMNRLQRLESTRAYFVTLNPTRPIPAARVVHRTQLTHPTYTFDSLAAQERLPGLNGRRRTWFCGSYFGYGFHEDAVRAGVEVGRSFGIDL
;
A
#
# COMPACT_ATOMS: atom_id res chain seq x y z
N ARG A 1 10.07 11.47 0.53
CA ARG A 1 10.68 10.48 1.41
C ARG A 1 9.92 9.17 1.31
N TYR A 2 10.61 8.03 1.47
CA TYR A 2 10.00 6.69 1.39
C TYR A 2 10.36 5.91 2.64
N SER A 3 9.42 5.07 3.11
CA SER A 3 9.64 4.08 4.17
C SER A 3 9.68 2.68 3.58
N ALA A 4 10.64 1.87 4.00
CA ALA A 4 10.71 0.46 3.64
C ALA A 4 9.74 -0.33 4.53
N ASN A 5 9.05 -1.30 3.93
CA ASN A 5 8.13 -2.21 4.63
C ASN A 5 8.47 -3.65 4.25
N ASP A 6 8.55 -4.53 5.24
CA ASP A 6 8.60 -5.98 5.03
C ASP A 6 7.19 -6.46 4.68
N VAL A 7 7.04 -7.15 3.57
CA VAL A 7 5.74 -7.59 3.05
C VAL A 7 5.76 -9.10 2.84
N VAL A 8 4.83 -9.80 3.47
CA VAL A 8 4.74 -11.24 3.42
C VAL A 8 3.36 -11.67 2.91
N LEU A 9 3.33 -12.39 1.79
CA LEU A 9 2.16 -13.14 1.33
C LEU A 9 2.18 -14.51 2.01
N HIS A 10 1.09 -14.88 2.70
CA HIS A 10 1.03 -16.10 3.49
C HIS A 10 -0.38 -16.66 3.63
N THR A 11 -0.49 -17.86 4.23
CA THR A 11 -1.76 -18.56 4.49
C THR A 11 -2.00 -18.82 5.98
N ALA A 12 -1.34 -18.06 6.87
CA ALA A 12 -1.44 -18.22 8.32
C ALA A 12 -2.60 -17.39 8.89
N PRO A 13 -3.74 -18.00 9.29
CA PRO A 13 -4.89 -17.26 9.82
C PRO A 13 -4.65 -16.65 11.21
N SER A 14 -3.58 -17.07 11.90
CA SER A 14 -3.21 -16.53 13.21
C SER A 14 -2.85 -15.03 13.20
N TRP A 15 -2.69 -14.43 12.02
CA TRP A 15 -2.47 -13.00 11.84
C TRP A 15 -3.77 -12.18 11.76
N MET A 16 -4.91 -12.88 11.68
CA MET A 16 -6.24 -12.29 11.74
C MET A 16 -6.77 -12.23 13.19
N PRO A 17 -7.82 -11.45 13.48
CA PRO A 17 -8.52 -11.52 14.75
C PRO A 17 -8.96 -12.96 15.07
N GLU A 18 -8.99 -13.34 16.35
CA GLU A 18 -9.45 -14.67 16.79
C GLU A 18 -10.90 -14.92 16.37
N GLU A 19 -11.75 -13.89 16.56
CA GLU A 19 -13.15 -13.95 16.15
C GLU A 19 -13.28 -13.74 14.64
N ARG A 20 -13.71 -14.78 13.92
CA ARG A 20 -13.84 -14.73 12.45
C ARG A 20 -14.79 -13.65 11.93
N ARG A 21 -15.82 -13.32 12.72
CA ARG A 21 -16.78 -12.25 12.36
C ARG A 21 -16.12 -10.87 12.31
N ALA A 22 -15.02 -10.69 13.03
CA ALA A 22 -14.23 -9.45 13.02
C ALA A 22 -13.27 -9.34 11.82
N TRP A 23 -13.16 -10.36 10.97
CA TRP A 23 -12.27 -10.32 9.80
C TRP A 23 -12.75 -9.30 8.79
N ALA A 24 -11.98 -8.23 8.64
CA ALA A 24 -12.17 -7.23 7.60
C ALA A 24 -11.21 -7.47 6.43
N SER A 25 -11.40 -6.73 5.33
CA SER A 25 -10.43 -6.74 4.23
C SER A 25 -9.08 -6.20 4.68
N TRP A 26 -9.07 -5.26 5.63
CA TRP A 26 -7.89 -4.65 6.25
C TRP A 26 -7.98 -4.82 7.76
N ASN A 27 -6.94 -5.38 8.36
CA ASN A 27 -6.89 -5.64 9.79
C ASN A 27 -5.62 -5.04 10.37
N TYR A 28 -5.79 -3.95 11.10
CA TYR A 28 -4.70 -3.29 11.80
C TYR A 28 -4.43 -3.98 13.14
N ARG A 29 -3.16 -4.23 13.44
CA ARG A 29 -2.73 -4.80 14.71
C ARG A 29 -1.73 -3.89 15.40
N ARG A 30 -1.99 -3.59 16.66
CA ARG A 30 -1.08 -2.91 17.55
C ARG A 30 -0.68 -3.86 18.68
N GLU A 31 0.60 -4.08 18.84
CA GLU A 31 1.11 -4.83 19.99
C GLU A 31 1.23 -3.89 21.20
N ALA A 32 0.94 -4.41 22.40
CA ALA A 32 0.92 -3.61 23.63
C ALA A 32 2.28 -2.95 23.96
N ALA A 33 3.39 -3.61 23.59
CA ALA A 33 4.75 -3.14 23.81
C ALA A 33 5.38 -2.42 22.61
N GLN A 34 4.58 -2.03 21.61
CA GLN A 34 5.11 -1.39 20.41
C GLN A 34 5.59 0.04 20.71
N ALA A 35 6.85 0.33 20.41
CA ALA A 35 7.44 1.65 20.63
C ALA A 35 6.71 2.75 19.84
N PRO A 36 6.65 3.99 20.33
CA PRO A 36 6.17 5.14 19.55
C PRO A 36 6.94 5.27 18.23
N GLY A 37 6.22 5.41 17.12
CA GLY A 37 6.81 5.55 15.80
C GLY A 37 7.25 4.23 15.13
N ALA A 38 7.05 3.07 15.79
CA ALA A 38 7.29 1.78 15.14
C ALA A 38 6.38 1.59 13.91
N PRO A 39 6.84 0.87 12.86
CA PRO A 39 6.05 0.60 11.68
C PRO A 39 4.72 -0.09 12.03
N LEU A 40 3.66 0.31 11.37
CA LEU A 40 2.35 -0.30 11.53
C LEU A 40 2.36 -1.73 11.00
N THR A 41 1.74 -2.66 11.76
CA THR A 41 1.41 -3.99 11.25
C THR A 41 0.00 -4.00 10.71
N LEU A 42 -0.12 -4.32 9.43
CA LEU A 42 -1.39 -4.38 8.73
C LEU A 42 -1.50 -5.70 7.99
N THR A 43 -2.62 -6.41 8.17
CA THR A 43 -2.91 -7.65 7.44
C THR A 43 -4.11 -7.47 6.52
N TYR A 44 -3.91 -7.67 5.24
CA TYR A 44 -4.96 -7.73 4.22
C TYR A 44 -5.50 -9.15 4.11
N HIS A 45 -6.81 -9.33 4.12
CA HIS A 45 -7.48 -10.56 3.76
C HIS A 45 -7.77 -10.55 2.25
N MET A 46 -6.91 -11.16 1.47
CA MET A 46 -6.92 -11.03 0.01
C MET A 46 -8.16 -11.62 -0.63
N ASN A 47 -8.67 -12.77 -0.12
CA ASN A 47 -9.90 -13.37 -0.64
C ASN A 47 -11.08 -12.40 -0.57
N ARG A 48 -11.20 -11.66 0.55
CA ARG A 48 -12.26 -10.68 0.72
C ARG A 48 -12.00 -9.42 -0.12
N LEU A 49 -10.75 -8.95 -0.12
CA LEU A 49 -10.36 -7.73 -0.81
C LEU A 49 -10.51 -7.83 -2.32
N GLN A 50 -10.13 -8.98 -2.88
CA GLN A 50 -10.12 -9.21 -4.33
C GLN A 50 -11.22 -10.19 -4.80
N ARG A 51 -12.13 -10.61 -3.89
CA ARG A 51 -13.20 -11.57 -4.19
C ARG A 51 -12.65 -12.85 -4.84
N LEU A 52 -11.55 -13.39 -4.27
CA LEU A 52 -10.93 -14.60 -4.80
C LEU A 52 -11.81 -15.83 -4.55
N GLU A 53 -12.10 -16.56 -5.60
CA GLU A 53 -12.76 -17.87 -5.53
C GLU A 53 -11.75 -18.95 -5.14
N SER A 54 -11.41 -19.02 -3.84
CA SER A 54 -10.45 -19.98 -3.30
C SER A 54 -10.89 -20.44 -1.92
N THR A 55 -10.82 -21.76 -1.68
CA THR A 55 -11.05 -22.36 -0.35
C THR A 55 -9.90 -22.06 0.62
N ARG A 56 -8.70 -21.73 0.09
CA ARG A 56 -7.55 -21.32 0.88
C ARG A 56 -7.60 -19.82 1.14
N ALA A 57 -7.41 -19.42 2.39
CA ALA A 57 -7.29 -18.02 2.75
C ALA A 57 -5.86 -17.52 2.49
N TYR A 58 -5.75 -16.37 1.81
CA TYR A 58 -4.52 -15.67 1.53
C TYR A 58 -4.49 -14.33 2.27
N PHE A 59 -3.34 -14.03 2.84
CA PHE A 59 -3.11 -12.80 3.59
C PHE A 59 -1.83 -12.13 3.10
N VAL A 60 -1.84 -10.80 3.10
CA VAL A 60 -0.63 -10.00 2.93
C VAL A 60 -0.44 -9.21 4.22
N THR A 61 0.66 -9.48 4.93
CA THR A 61 1.00 -8.75 6.16
C THR A 61 2.19 -7.85 5.93
N LEU A 62 2.03 -6.58 6.28
CA LEU A 62 3.08 -5.58 6.30
C LEU A 62 3.68 -5.52 7.71
N ASN A 63 5.01 -5.48 7.78
CA ASN A 63 5.80 -5.34 9.01
C ASN A 63 5.35 -6.31 10.11
N PRO A 64 5.42 -7.63 9.85
CA PRO A 64 5.01 -8.63 10.83
C PRO A 64 5.88 -8.53 12.09
N THR A 65 5.25 -8.36 13.26
CA THR A 65 5.91 -8.24 14.58
C THR A 65 6.29 -9.57 15.20
N ARG A 66 5.81 -10.67 14.64
CA ARG A 66 6.09 -12.03 15.07
C ARG A 66 6.33 -12.94 13.87
N PRO A 67 6.97 -14.10 14.05
CA PRO A 67 7.24 -15.02 12.93
C PRO A 67 5.96 -15.54 12.27
N ILE A 68 5.97 -15.59 10.95
CA ILE A 68 5.00 -16.35 10.16
C ILE A 68 5.63 -17.73 9.90
N PRO A 69 4.96 -18.87 10.23
CA PRO A 69 5.51 -20.20 10.00
C PRO A 69 5.97 -20.37 8.54
N ALA A 70 7.19 -20.85 8.33
CA ALA A 70 7.79 -20.95 7.00
C ALA A 70 6.91 -21.75 6.02
N ALA A 71 6.28 -22.84 6.47
CA ALA A 71 5.36 -23.64 5.67
C ALA A 71 4.08 -22.89 5.23
N ARG A 72 3.82 -21.72 5.79
CA ARG A 72 2.67 -20.87 5.46
C ARG A 72 3.06 -19.64 4.64
N VAL A 73 4.33 -19.35 4.48
CA VAL A 73 4.83 -18.25 3.64
C VAL A 73 4.75 -18.67 2.17
N VAL A 74 4.12 -17.85 1.36
CA VAL A 74 4.07 -18.00 -0.10
C VAL A 74 5.16 -17.16 -0.75
N HIS A 75 5.31 -15.91 -0.30
CA HIS A 75 6.31 -14.99 -0.82
C HIS A 75 6.66 -13.93 0.22
N ARG A 76 7.90 -13.45 0.18
CA ARG A 76 8.36 -12.32 1.00
C ARG A 76 9.14 -11.34 0.14
N THR A 77 8.89 -10.06 0.35
CA THR A 77 9.59 -8.97 -0.34
C THR A 77 9.64 -7.72 0.53
N GLN A 78 10.48 -6.77 0.14
CA GLN A 78 10.46 -5.43 0.70
C GLN A 78 9.89 -4.45 -0.33
N LEU A 79 8.93 -3.64 0.11
CA LEU A 79 8.35 -2.57 -0.69
C LEU A 79 8.55 -1.23 0.01
N THR A 80 8.72 -0.18 -0.79
CA THR A 80 8.80 1.18 -0.27
C THR A 80 7.49 1.92 -0.51
N HIS A 81 7.03 2.64 0.53
CA HIS A 81 5.86 3.51 0.42
C HIS A 81 6.25 4.97 0.58
N PRO A 82 5.65 5.90 -0.16
CA PRO A 82 5.80 7.32 0.07
C PRO A 82 5.38 7.67 1.51
N THR A 83 6.20 8.45 2.19
CA THR A 83 5.86 8.98 3.51
C THR A 83 5.35 10.40 3.35
N TYR A 84 4.10 10.62 3.74
CA TYR A 84 3.49 11.95 3.71
C TYR A 84 4.00 12.77 4.88
N THR A 85 4.65 13.88 4.56
CA THR A 85 5.14 14.89 5.50
C THR A 85 4.67 16.25 5.03
N PHE A 86 4.75 17.28 5.86
CA PHE A 86 4.43 18.64 5.44
C PHE A 86 5.24 19.07 4.21
N ASP A 87 6.53 18.70 4.15
CA ASP A 87 7.37 18.97 2.98
C ASP A 87 6.88 18.24 1.72
N SER A 88 6.38 16.99 1.86
CA SER A 88 5.85 16.25 0.71
C SER A 88 4.55 16.85 0.20
N LEU A 89 3.69 17.35 1.09
CA LEU A 89 2.47 18.08 0.70
C LEU A 89 2.82 19.38 -0.03
N ALA A 90 3.73 20.17 0.51
CA ALA A 90 4.22 21.37 -0.17
C ALA A 90 4.91 21.08 -1.52
N ALA A 91 5.56 19.91 -1.65
CA ALA A 91 6.14 19.46 -2.91
C ALA A 91 5.07 19.08 -3.95
N GLN A 92 3.95 18.47 -3.51
CA GLN A 92 2.84 18.08 -4.41
C GLN A 92 2.29 19.28 -5.19
N GLU A 93 2.15 20.45 -4.56
CA GLU A 93 1.69 21.68 -5.22
C GLU A 93 2.58 22.10 -6.39
N ARG A 94 3.86 21.73 -6.37
CA ARG A 94 4.86 22.07 -7.40
C ARG A 94 4.99 21.02 -8.49
N LEU A 95 4.52 19.78 -8.27
CA LEU A 95 4.66 18.68 -9.23
C LEU A 95 4.06 18.99 -10.62
N PRO A 96 2.84 19.56 -10.74
CA PRO A 96 2.25 19.86 -12.04
C PRO A 96 3.14 20.81 -12.85
N GLY A 97 3.85 21.75 -12.21
CA GLY A 97 4.74 22.68 -12.87
C GLY A 97 6.06 22.06 -13.41
N LEU A 98 6.32 20.79 -13.13
CA LEU A 98 7.43 20.02 -13.71
C LEU A 98 7.07 19.43 -15.06
N ASN A 99 5.79 19.15 -15.30
CA ASN A 99 5.30 18.52 -16.52
C ASN A 99 5.54 19.43 -17.75
N GLY A 100 5.96 18.80 -18.85
CA GLY A 100 6.32 19.49 -20.09
C GLY A 100 7.74 20.06 -20.13
N ARG A 101 8.43 20.15 -19.01
CA ARG A 101 9.83 20.61 -18.97
C ARG A 101 10.76 19.53 -19.53
N ARG A 102 11.64 19.91 -20.42
CA ARG A 102 12.61 19.00 -21.07
C ARG A 102 11.94 17.78 -21.70
N ARG A 103 10.73 17.92 -22.21
CA ARG A 103 9.94 16.85 -22.82
C ARG A 103 9.70 15.67 -21.86
N THR A 104 9.55 15.95 -20.58
CA THR A 104 9.35 14.96 -19.53
C THR A 104 8.06 15.26 -18.77
N TRP A 105 7.30 14.21 -18.51
CA TRP A 105 6.05 14.27 -17.72
C TRP A 105 6.11 13.24 -16.61
N PHE A 106 5.52 13.58 -15.49
CA PHE A 106 5.43 12.74 -14.30
C PHE A 106 3.96 12.50 -13.98
N CYS A 107 3.64 11.25 -13.65
CA CYS A 107 2.35 10.87 -13.10
C CYS A 107 2.53 9.77 -12.05
N GLY A 108 1.53 9.57 -11.21
CA GLY A 108 1.57 8.54 -10.18
C GLY A 108 0.73 8.92 -8.97
N SER A 109 0.53 7.96 -8.06
CA SER A 109 -0.28 8.15 -6.86
C SER A 109 0.25 9.24 -5.92
N TYR A 110 1.53 9.59 -6.02
CA TYR A 110 2.17 10.67 -5.25
C TYR A 110 1.73 12.08 -5.65
N PHE A 111 0.94 12.24 -6.73
CA PHE A 111 0.24 13.47 -7.05
C PHE A 111 -1.00 13.72 -6.18
N GLY A 112 -1.39 12.75 -5.35
CA GLY A 112 -2.50 12.81 -4.42
C GLY A 112 -2.17 12.07 -3.12
N TYR A 113 -3.15 11.35 -2.60
CA TYR A 113 -3.05 10.67 -1.31
C TYR A 113 -2.46 9.25 -1.39
N GLY A 114 -1.98 8.82 -2.55
CA GLY A 114 -1.36 7.50 -2.74
C GLY A 114 -2.32 6.40 -3.15
N PHE A 115 -3.55 6.73 -3.54
CA PHE A 115 -4.54 5.76 -4.01
C PHE A 115 -4.41 5.49 -5.51
N HIS A 116 -5.01 4.38 -5.96
CA HIS A 116 -5.02 4.02 -7.39
C HIS A 116 -5.68 5.13 -8.23
N GLU A 117 -6.76 5.72 -7.74
CA GLU A 117 -7.46 6.82 -8.42
C GLU A 117 -6.56 8.06 -8.61
N ASP A 118 -5.71 8.36 -7.64
CA ASP A 118 -4.75 9.47 -7.78
C ASP A 118 -3.75 9.19 -8.91
N ALA A 119 -3.32 7.93 -9.05
CA ALA A 119 -2.42 7.53 -10.13
C ALA A 119 -3.10 7.62 -11.50
N VAL A 120 -4.37 7.15 -11.60
CA VAL A 120 -5.17 7.22 -12.83
C VAL A 120 -5.39 8.68 -13.21
N ARG A 121 -5.87 9.51 -12.28
CA ARG A 121 -6.08 10.94 -12.52
C ARG A 121 -4.80 11.63 -13.02
N ALA A 122 -3.67 11.40 -12.37
CA ALA A 122 -2.40 11.98 -12.80
C ALA A 122 -1.99 11.51 -14.21
N GLY A 123 -2.27 10.25 -14.56
CA GLY A 123 -2.04 9.71 -15.91
C GLY A 123 -2.93 10.38 -16.96
N VAL A 124 -4.21 10.55 -16.65
CA VAL A 124 -5.18 11.24 -17.54
C VAL A 124 -4.74 12.69 -17.79
N GLU A 125 -4.30 13.42 -16.77
CA GLU A 125 -3.80 14.79 -16.95
C GLU A 125 -2.58 14.85 -17.87
N VAL A 126 -1.69 13.87 -17.81
CA VAL A 126 -0.58 13.75 -18.76
C VAL A 126 -1.13 13.47 -20.18
N GLY A 127 -2.09 12.55 -20.32
CA GLY A 127 -2.75 12.29 -21.62
C GLY A 127 -3.36 13.54 -22.23
N ARG A 128 -4.08 14.32 -21.43
CA ARG A 128 -4.69 15.60 -21.86
C ARG A 128 -3.66 16.60 -22.35
N SER A 129 -2.45 16.62 -21.79
CA SER A 129 -1.37 17.50 -22.27
C SER A 129 -0.90 17.14 -23.70
N PHE A 130 -1.26 15.96 -24.19
CA PHE A 130 -1.03 15.49 -25.55
C PHE A 130 -2.30 15.52 -26.43
N GLY A 131 -3.39 16.11 -25.93
CA GLY A 131 -4.67 16.17 -26.65
C GLY A 131 -5.46 14.88 -26.62
N ILE A 132 -5.13 13.95 -25.69
CA ILE A 132 -5.86 12.69 -25.48
C ILE A 132 -6.80 12.88 -24.31
N ASP A 133 -8.12 12.71 -24.51
CA ASP A 133 -9.13 12.66 -23.46
C ASP A 133 -9.66 11.22 -23.35
N LEU A 134 -9.82 10.72 -22.10
CA LEU A 134 -10.32 9.37 -21.81
C LEU A 134 -11.72 9.48 -21.23
#